data_58466c902d6a3d3ece478b08e5347250
#
_entry.id   58466c902d6a3d3ece478b08e5347250
#
_cell.length_a   1.000
_cell.length_b   1.000
_cell.length_c   1.000
_cell.angle_alpha   90.00
_cell.angle_beta   90.00
_cell.angle_gamma   90.00
#
_symmetry.space_group_name_H-M   'P 1'
#
loop_
_entity.id
_entity.type
_entity.pdbx_description
1 polymer ?
#
loop_
_entity_poly.entity_id
_entity_poly.type
_entity_poly.pdbx_seq_one_letter_code
_entity_poly.pdbx_strand_id
1 'polypeptide(L)'
;VYDLLERMKKLVLRDMKREYPDVDYFDENDLIEAMQDVYEETRRPFVVIIDEWDCIFREYKEDKEAQEIYLDFLRDMLKDKPCIHLAYMTGILPIKKYGTHSALNMFDEFSMIDPGPMAEYVGFTEEEVASLCEKYKMDGEEVKCWYDGYSFDKVPAVYSPRSVVSCMRFGKI
;
A
#
# COMPACT_ATOMS: atom_id res chain seq x y z
N VAL A 1 4.89 19.73 4.59
CA VAL A 1 3.91 18.72 4.12
C VAL A 1 3.15 19.25 2.91
N TYR A 2 2.59 20.45 2.99
CA TYR A 2 1.83 21.07 1.88
C TYR A 2 2.60 21.03 0.55
N ASP A 3 3.84 21.49 0.53
CA ASP A 3 4.68 21.47 -0.68
C ASP A 3 4.93 20.05 -1.21
N LEU A 4 5.04 19.06 -0.32
CA LEU A 4 5.22 17.66 -0.69
C LEU A 4 3.97 17.11 -1.41
N LEU A 5 2.79 17.36 -0.83
CA LEU A 5 1.51 16.92 -1.39
C LEU A 5 1.26 17.57 -2.75
N GLU A 6 1.47 18.88 -2.85
CA GLU A 6 1.32 19.60 -4.11
C GLU A 6 2.31 19.13 -5.20
N ARG A 7 3.54 18.83 -4.81
CA ARG A 7 4.53 18.25 -5.72
C ARG A 7 4.11 16.87 -6.20
N MET A 8 3.61 16.01 -5.32
CA MET A 8 3.10 14.68 -5.66
C MET A 8 1.94 14.79 -6.65
N LYS A 9 0.94 15.61 -6.36
CA LYS A 9 -0.21 15.85 -7.26
C LYS A 9 0.26 16.26 -8.65
N LYS A 10 1.18 17.23 -8.75
CA LYS A 10 1.73 17.71 -10.03
C LYS A 10 2.48 16.63 -10.79
N LEU A 11 3.22 15.76 -10.11
CA LEU A 11 3.94 14.67 -10.76
C LEU A 11 2.98 13.62 -11.34
N VAL A 12 2.00 13.19 -10.56
CA VAL A 12 0.99 12.22 -11.02
C VAL A 12 0.18 12.80 -12.17
N LEU A 13 -0.28 14.04 -12.04
CA LEU A 13 -1.02 14.73 -13.09
C LEU A 13 -0.22 14.85 -14.40
N ARG A 14 1.05 15.20 -14.31
CA ARG A 14 1.94 15.25 -15.48
C ARG A 14 2.05 13.90 -16.17
N ASP A 15 2.23 12.82 -15.39
CA ASP A 15 2.41 11.49 -15.95
C ASP A 15 1.09 10.97 -16.54
N MET A 16 -0.04 11.29 -15.92
CA MET A 16 -1.38 10.98 -16.43
C MET A 16 -1.66 11.71 -17.76
N LYS A 17 -1.32 12.99 -17.88
CA LYS A 17 -1.47 13.74 -19.15
C LYS A 17 -0.59 13.22 -20.27
N ARG A 18 0.54 12.60 -19.95
CA ARG A 18 1.39 11.93 -20.95
C ARG A 18 0.79 10.62 -21.44
N GLU A 19 0.15 9.87 -20.54
CA GLU A 19 -0.49 8.61 -20.88
C GLU A 19 -1.82 8.82 -21.63
N TYR A 20 -2.54 9.91 -21.30
CA TYR A 20 -3.84 10.24 -21.87
C TYR A 20 -3.85 11.65 -22.49
N PRO A 21 -3.09 11.86 -23.57
CA PRO A 21 -2.93 13.20 -24.16
C PRO A 21 -4.17 13.73 -24.87
N ASP A 22 -5.10 12.84 -25.25
CA ASP A 22 -6.30 13.17 -26.03
C ASP A 22 -7.53 13.46 -25.14
N VAL A 23 -7.40 13.34 -23.81
CA VAL A 23 -8.48 13.63 -22.87
C VAL A 23 -8.64 15.14 -22.71
N ASP A 24 -9.88 15.62 -22.78
CA ASP A 24 -10.22 17.02 -22.52
C ASP A 24 -10.35 17.22 -21.00
N TYR A 25 -9.33 17.82 -20.40
CA TYR A 25 -9.23 18.04 -18.96
C TYR A 25 -9.98 19.31 -18.58
N PHE A 26 -11.02 19.19 -17.72
CA PHE A 26 -11.80 20.31 -17.21
C PHE A 26 -10.93 21.27 -16.37
N ASP A 27 -10.16 20.73 -15.44
CA ASP A 27 -9.12 21.48 -14.72
C ASP A 27 -7.76 20.80 -14.85
N GLU A 28 -6.89 21.44 -15.63
CA GLU A 28 -5.54 20.94 -15.87
C GLU A 28 -4.62 20.92 -14.65
N ASN A 29 -5.04 21.46 -13.51
CA ASN A 29 -4.26 21.56 -12.29
C ASN A 29 -4.85 20.72 -11.14
N ASP A 30 -6.05 20.21 -11.28
CA ASP A 30 -6.69 19.36 -10.28
C ASP A 30 -6.51 17.88 -10.63
N LEU A 31 -5.81 17.14 -9.76
CA LEU A 31 -5.56 15.71 -9.96
C LEU A 31 -6.86 14.88 -9.87
N ILE A 32 -7.76 15.24 -8.97
CA ILE A 32 -8.99 14.46 -8.72
C ILE A 32 -9.95 14.62 -9.89
N GLU A 33 -10.13 15.85 -10.38
CA GLU A 33 -10.92 16.13 -11.57
C GLU A 33 -10.31 15.44 -12.79
N ALA A 34 -9.00 15.54 -13.00
CA ALA A 34 -8.33 14.89 -14.11
C ALA A 34 -8.46 13.36 -14.09
N MET A 35 -8.44 12.72 -12.91
CA MET A 35 -8.74 11.28 -12.80
C MET A 35 -10.17 10.95 -13.23
N GLN A 36 -11.10 11.83 -12.93
CA GLN A 36 -12.49 11.68 -13.34
C GLN A 36 -12.64 11.82 -14.86
N ASP A 37 -12.04 12.84 -15.45
CA ASP A 37 -12.06 13.07 -16.90
C ASP A 37 -11.49 11.87 -17.67
N VAL A 38 -10.35 11.33 -17.23
CA VAL A 38 -9.76 10.11 -17.83
C VAL A 38 -10.72 8.93 -17.70
N TYR A 39 -11.36 8.75 -16.56
CA TYR A 39 -12.32 7.67 -16.37
C TYR A 39 -13.57 7.84 -17.27
N GLU A 40 -14.09 9.04 -17.39
CA GLU A 40 -15.28 9.32 -18.22
C GLU A 40 -15.00 9.03 -19.69
N GLU A 41 -13.83 9.38 -20.18
CA GLU A 41 -13.44 9.17 -21.57
C GLU A 41 -13.06 7.69 -21.84
N THR A 42 -12.31 7.06 -20.95
CA THR A 42 -11.75 5.72 -21.19
C THR A 42 -12.59 4.58 -20.64
N ARG A 43 -13.45 4.85 -19.66
CA ARG A 43 -14.17 3.86 -18.83
C ARG A 43 -13.23 2.88 -18.09
N ARG A 44 -11.97 3.29 -17.86
CA ARG A 44 -10.98 2.52 -17.13
C ARG A 44 -10.79 3.12 -15.74
N PRO A 45 -11.29 2.44 -14.68
CA PRO A 45 -11.09 2.94 -13.32
C PRO A 45 -9.66 2.72 -12.86
N PHE A 46 -9.23 3.54 -11.91
CA PHE A 46 -7.90 3.48 -11.32
C PHE A 46 -7.80 2.46 -10.20
N VAL A 47 -6.64 1.84 -10.09
CA VAL A 47 -6.18 1.16 -8.89
C VAL A 47 -5.13 2.06 -8.23
N VAL A 48 -5.39 2.50 -7.01
CA VAL A 48 -4.51 3.40 -6.27
C VAL A 48 -3.75 2.59 -5.22
N ILE A 49 -2.43 2.65 -5.28
CA ILE A 49 -1.53 1.99 -4.32
C ILE A 49 -0.73 3.06 -3.60
N ILE A 50 -0.84 3.12 -2.27
CA ILE A 50 -0.13 4.06 -1.42
C ILE A 50 0.69 3.28 -0.40
N ASP A 51 2.01 3.32 -0.56
CA ASP A 51 2.92 2.73 0.40
C ASP A 51 3.28 3.74 1.49
N GLU A 52 3.35 3.28 2.75
CA GLU A 52 3.62 4.13 3.92
C GLU A 52 2.67 5.34 4.03
N TRP A 53 1.36 5.11 3.88
CA TRP A 53 0.34 6.18 3.96
C TRP A 53 0.50 7.07 5.21
N ASP A 54 1.03 6.49 6.27
CA ASP A 54 1.16 7.09 7.59
C ASP A 54 2.46 7.88 7.80
N CYS A 55 3.30 8.03 6.78
CA CYS A 55 4.59 8.74 6.87
C CYS A 55 4.42 10.18 7.42
N ILE A 56 3.36 10.89 7.03
CA ILE A 56 3.06 12.24 7.51
C ILE A 56 2.84 12.25 9.03
N PHE A 57 2.16 11.24 9.57
CA PHE A 57 1.89 11.12 11.01
C PHE A 57 3.13 10.73 11.81
N ARG A 58 4.05 10.01 11.20
CA ARG A 58 5.30 9.59 11.84
C ARG A 58 6.37 10.68 11.84
N GLU A 59 6.48 11.41 10.74
CA GLU A 59 7.54 12.41 10.54
C GLU A 59 7.12 13.80 11.02
N TYR A 60 5.86 14.16 10.84
CA TYR A 60 5.31 15.48 11.19
C TYR A 60 4.26 15.38 12.31
N LYS A 61 4.66 14.80 13.45
CA LYS A 61 3.75 14.47 14.56
C LYS A 61 2.99 15.65 15.13
N GLU A 62 3.61 16.82 15.18
CA GLU A 62 3.07 18.03 15.79
C GLU A 62 2.28 18.91 14.80
N ASP A 63 2.41 18.65 13.50
CA ASP A 63 1.75 19.42 12.45
C ASP A 63 0.35 18.85 12.16
N LYS A 64 -0.60 19.18 13.04
CA LYS A 64 -1.98 18.69 12.96
C LYS A 64 -2.71 19.20 11.73
N GLU A 65 -2.46 20.45 11.34
CA GLU A 65 -3.05 21.04 10.15
C GLU A 65 -2.64 20.28 8.88
N ALA A 66 -1.35 19.96 8.76
CA ALA A 66 -0.86 19.19 7.64
C ALA A 66 -1.42 17.75 7.61
N GLN A 67 -1.61 17.13 8.78
CA GLN A 67 -2.24 15.81 8.89
C GLN A 67 -3.70 15.85 8.43
N GLU A 68 -4.45 16.88 8.80
CA GLU A 68 -5.85 17.06 8.38
C GLU A 68 -5.96 17.30 6.86
N ILE A 69 -5.15 18.20 6.31
CA ILE A 69 -5.09 18.45 4.86
C ILE A 69 -4.81 17.17 4.08
N TYR A 70 -3.89 16.34 4.56
CA TYR A 70 -3.56 15.08 3.93
C TYR A 70 -4.71 14.06 4.00
N LEU A 71 -5.37 13.94 5.15
CA LEU A 71 -6.54 13.05 5.31
C LEU A 71 -7.71 13.50 4.44
N ASP A 72 -7.95 14.81 4.36
CA ASP A 72 -8.98 15.37 3.49
C ASP A 72 -8.69 15.07 2.02
N PHE A 73 -7.44 15.23 1.60
CA PHE A 73 -7.03 14.88 0.25
C PHE A 73 -7.26 13.39 -0.05
N LEU A 74 -6.88 12.47 0.85
CA LEU A 74 -7.11 11.03 0.67
C LEU A 74 -8.61 10.71 0.60
N ARG A 75 -9.41 11.33 1.46
CA ARG A 75 -10.86 11.16 1.44
C ARG A 75 -11.44 11.62 0.11
N ASP A 76 -11.10 12.83 -0.32
CA ASP A 76 -11.65 13.45 -1.51
C ASP A 76 -11.24 12.74 -2.79
N MET A 77 -10.03 12.13 -2.81
CA MET A 77 -9.54 11.32 -3.93
C MET A 77 -10.19 9.94 -3.99
N LEU A 78 -10.42 9.29 -2.83
CA LEU A 78 -10.73 7.85 -2.80
C LEU A 78 -12.19 7.54 -2.49
N LYS A 79 -12.87 8.39 -1.66
CA LYS A 79 -14.19 8.05 -1.16
C LYS A 79 -15.27 8.33 -2.19
N ASP A 80 -16.11 7.31 -2.43
CA ASP A 80 -17.30 7.41 -3.29
C ASP A 80 -17.00 7.93 -4.71
N LYS A 81 -15.81 7.62 -5.25
CA LYS A 81 -15.38 8.03 -6.58
C LYS A 81 -15.56 6.90 -7.60
N PRO A 82 -16.39 7.08 -8.63
CA PRO A 82 -16.59 6.07 -9.67
C PRO A 82 -15.31 5.71 -10.45
N CYS A 83 -14.36 6.65 -10.53
CA CYS A 83 -13.08 6.45 -11.18
C CYS A 83 -12.10 5.56 -10.37
N ILE A 84 -12.42 5.23 -9.10
CA ILE A 84 -11.58 4.37 -8.27
C ILE A 84 -12.17 2.97 -8.19
N HIS A 85 -11.42 1.98 -8.67
CA HIS A 85 -11.79 0.57 -8.58
C HIS A 85 -11.34 -0.06 -7.27
N LEU A 86 -10.10 0.25 -6.87
CA LEU A 86 -9.48 -0.28 -5.66
C LEU A 86 -8.49 0.75 -5.12
N ALA A 87 -8.44 0.90 -3.80
CA ALA A 87 -7.36 1.57 -3.11
C ALA A 87 -6.71 0.60 -2.13
N TYR A 88 -5.39 0.43 -2.25
CA TYR A 88 -4.58 -0.41 -1.38
C TYR A 88 -3.53 0.46 -0.69
N MET A 89 -3.54 0.45 0.64
CA MET A 89 -2.61 1.27 1.41
C MET A 89 -1.83 0.39 2.39
N THR A 90 -0.54 0.64 2.52
CA THR A 90 0.31 0.03 3.54
C THR A 90 0.81 1.08 4.52
N GLY A 91 1.06 0.68 5.76
CA GLY A 91 1.59 1.56 6.79
C GLY A 91 1.84 0.81 8.10
N ILE A 92 2.44 1.51 9.05
CA ILE A 92 2.73 1.00 10.39
C ILE A 92 1.60 1.35 11.37
N LEU A 93 0.98 2.52 11.17
CA LEU A 93 -0.07 3.02 12.05
C LEU A 93 -1.45 2.58 11.58
N PRO A 94 -2.32 2.13 12.49
CA PRO A 94 -3.68 1.76 12.13
C PRO A 94 -4.48 2.99 11.69
N ILE A 95 -5.17 2.88 10.57
CA ILE A 95 -5.94 3.97 9.97
C ILE A 95 -7.10 4.43 10.88
N LYS A 96 -7.74 3.50 11.58
CA LYS A 96 -8.86 3.77 12.49
C LYS A 96 -8.51 4.69 13.66
N LYS A 97 -7.24 4.76 14.03
CA LYS A 97 -6.76 5.61 15.13
C LYS A 97 -6.61 7.08 14.74
N TYR A 98 -6.27 7.33 13.49
CA TYR A 98 -5.92 8.67 12.98
C TYR A 98 -7.00 9.26 12.08
N GLY A 99 -7.87 8.45 11.53
CA GLY A 99 -9.06 8.89 10.82
C GLY A 99 -10.10 9.44 11.79
N THR A 100 -9.87 10.63 12.33
CA THR A 100 -10.88 11.35 13.10
C THR A 100 -12.10 11.58 12.23
N HIS A 101 -13.27 11.14 12.72
CA HIS A 101 -14.57 11.47 12.14
C HIS A 101 -14.83 10.99 10.69
N SER A 102 -14.76 9.67 10.45
CA SER A 102 -15.23 9.06 9.19
C SER A 102 -14.49 9.40 7.90
N ALA A 103 -13.35 10.11 7.95
CA ALA A 103 -12.63 10.49 6.74
C ALA A 103 -12.21 9.26 5.89
N LEU A 104 -11.70 8.22 6.53
CA LEU A 104 -11.18 7.01 5.86
C LEU A 104 -11.86 5.72 6.37
N ASN A 105 -13.16 5.76 6.65
CA ASN A 105 -13.91 4.61 7.15
C ASN A 105 -14.30 3.59 6.05
N MET A 106 -13.91 3.83 4.80
CA MET A 106 -14.18 2.96 3.66
C MET A 106 -13.15 1.83 3.49
N PHE A 107 -12.13 1.77 4.36
CA PHE A 107 -11.10 0.72 4.28
C PHE A 107 -11.40 -0.44 5.21
N ASP A 108 -11.19 -1.65 4.72
CA ASP A 108 -10.95 -2.83 5.55
C ASP A 108 -9.48 -2.81 5.99
N GLU A 109 -9.25 -2.98 7.28
CA GLU A 109 -7.92 -2.92 7.86
C GLU A 109 -7.46 -4.32 8.26
N PHE A 110 -6.31 -4.72 7.74
CA PHE A 110 -5.63 -5.97 8.04
C PHE A 110 -4.32 -5.69 8.78
N SER A 111 -3.98 -6.54 9.72
CA SER A 111 -2.76 -6.39 10.52
C SER A 111 -2.06 -7.74 10.69
N MET A 112 -0.84 -7.73 11.24
CA MET A 112 -0.13 -8.96 11.59
C MET A 112 -0.79 -9.77 12.71
N ILE A 113 -1.75 -9.19 13.43
CA ILE A 113 -2.54 -9.92 14.45
C ILE A 113 -3.77 -10.55 13.78
N ASP A 114 -4.36 -9.85 12.81
CA ASP A 114 -5.53 -10.30 12.06
C ASP A 114 -5.32 -9.96 10.58
N PRO A 115 -4.58 -10.80 9.84
CA PRO A 115 -4.28 -10.56 8.43
C PRO A 115 -5.43 -10.94 7.50
N GLY A 116 -6.46 -11.65 7.99
CA GLY A 116 -7.60 -12.08 7.18
C GLY A 116 -7.17 -12.75 5.86
N PRO A 117 -7.72 -12.31 4.72
CA PRO A 117 -7.37 -12.86 3.41
C PRO A 117 -5.95 -12.50 2.94
N MET A 118 -5.25 -11.59 3.64
CA MET A 118 -3.89 -11.16 3.29
C MET A 118 -2.81 -12.05 3.87
N ALA A 119 -3.15 -13.06 4.68
CA ALA A 119 -2.18 -13.89 5.41
C ALA A 119 -1.08 -14.50 4.52
N GLU A 120 -1.42 -14.97 3.33
CA GLU A 120 -0.47 -15.58 2.39
C GLU A 120 0.45 -14.55 1.70
N TYR A 121 0.10 -13.26 1.76
CA TYR A 121 0.79 -12.20 1.02
C TYR A 121 1.68 -11.31 1.89
N VAL A 122 1.66 -11.50 3.22
CA VAL A 122 2.46 -10.68 4.14
C VAL A 122 3.86 -11.22 4.40
N GLY A 123 4.20 -12.38 3.82
CA GLY A 123 5.50 -13.02 3.94
C GLY A 123 5.64 -14.16 2.94
N PHE A 124 6.64 -15.04 3.14
CA PHE A 124 6.79 -16.27 2.38
C PHE A 124 6.06 -17.41 3.07
N THR A 125 5.29 -18.18 2.32
CA THR A 125 4.66 -19.41 2.80
C THR A 125 5.70 -20.53 2.98
N GLU A 126 5.35 -21.59 3.71
CA GLU A 126 6.23 -22.74 3.89
C GLU A 126 6.61 -23.41 2.55
N GLU A 127 5.66 -23.48 1.61
CA GLU A 127 5.91 -24.06 0.28
C GLU A 127 6.87 -23.21 -0.55
N GLU A 128 6.74 -21.88 -0.49
CA GLU A 128 7.65 -20.96 -1.17
C GLU A 128 9.06 -21.05 -0.58
N VAL A 129 9.18 -21.12 0.75
CA VAL A 129 10.49 -21.28 1.42
C VAL A 129 11.12 -22.61 1.07
N ALA A 130 10.37 -23.72 1.06
CA ALA A 130 10.87 -25.01 0.66
C ALA A 130 11.41 -24.99 -0.77
N SER A 131 10.67 -24.40 -1.70
CA SER A 131 11.09 -24.22 -3.10
C SER A 131 12.38 -23.39 -3.22
N LEU A 132 12.50 -22.33 -2.42
CA LEU A 132 13.70 -21.50 -2.36
C LEU A 132 14.89 -22.26 -1.79
N CYS A 133 14.69 -23.08 -0.74
CA CYS A 133 15.73 -23.92 -0.14
C CYS A 133 16.29 -24.92 -1.17
N GLU A 134 15.44 -25.57 -1.94
CA GLU A 134 15.88 -26.44 -3.03
C GLU A 134 16.71 -25.70 -4.07
N LYS A 135 16.22 -24.54 -4.53
CA LYS A 135 16.88 -23.71 -5.53
C LYS A 135 18.25 -23.21 -5.08
N TYR A 136 18.38 -22.79 -3.84
CA TYR A 136 19.61 -22.22 -3.28
C TYR A 136 20.45 -23.23 -2.52
N LYS A 137 20.04 -24.51 -2.47
CA LYS A 137 20.73 -25.63 -1.79
C LYS A 137 20.94 -25.36 -0.30
N MET A 138 19.89 -24.81 0.35
CA MET A 138 19.83 -24.59 1.79
C MET A 138 19.12 -25.73 2.48
N ASP A 139 19.47 -25.98 3.75
CA ASP A 139 18.76 -26.95 4.58
C ASP A 139 17.41 -26.34 5.03
N GLY A 140 16.30 -26.88 4.50
CA GLY A 140 14.96 -26.38 4.79
C GLY A 140 14.54 -26.53 6.26
N GLU A 141 14.97 -27.64 6.92
CA GLU A 141 14.66 -27.84 8.34
C GLU A 141 15.41 -26.82 9.22
N GLU A 142 16.63 -26.51 8.88
CA GLU A 142 17.42 -25.50 9.58
C GLU A 142 16.83 -24.10 9.36
N VAL A 143 16.43 -23.75 8.13
CA VAL A 143 15.73 -22.49 7.82
C VAL A 143 14.43 -22.37 8.59
N LYS A 144 13.63 -23.45 8.67
CA LYS A 144 12.40 -23.51 9.44
C LYS A 144 12.67 -23.26 10.92
N CYS A 145 13.65 -23.95 11.48
CA CYS A 145 13.99 -23.81 12.90
C CYS A 145 14.35 -22.36 13.31
N TRP A 146 15.00 -21.61 12.41
CA TRP A 146 15.46 -20.26 12.72
C TRP A 146 14.49 -19.14 12.34
N TYR A 147 13.65 -19.34 11.31
CA TYR A 147 12.90 -18.25 10.68
C TYR A 147 11.38 -18.47 10.60
N ASP A 148 10.87 -19.61 11.07
CA ASP A 148 9.42 -19.83 11.20
C ASP A 148 8.85 -18.89 12.27
N GLY A 149 8.14 -17.84 11.82
CA GLY A 149 7.84 -16.70 12.69
C GLY A 149 6.37 -16.45 12.98
N TYR A 150 5.49 -16.66 12.02
CA TYR A 150 4.06 -16.34 12.17
C TYR A 150 3.19 -17.53 11.78
N SER A 151 2.14 -17.75 12.56
CA SER A 151 1.13 -18.76 12.27
C SER A 151 -0.25 -18.11 12.33
N PHE A 152 -1.04 -18.30 11.28
CA PHE A 152 -2.41 -17.81 11.15
C PHE A 152 -3.35 -18.97 10.95
N ASP A 153 -4.64 -18.83 11.34
CA ASP A 153 -5.62 -19.93 11.30
C ASP A 153 -5.66 -20.75 10.01
N LYS A 154 -5.47 -20.09 8.87
CA LYS A 154 -5.51 -20.72 7.55
C LYS A 154 -4.13 -20.93 6.89
N VAL A 155 -3.12 -20.27 7.42
CA VAL A 155 -1.74 -20.32 6.89
C VAL A 155 -0.82 -20.61 8.06
N PRO A 156 -0.41 -21.88 8.22
CA PRO A 156 0.27 -22.36 9.43
C PRO A 156 1.68 -21.81 9.62
N ALA A 157 2.33 -21.38 8.54
CA ALA A 157 3.67 -20.82 8.61
C ALA A 157 3.85 -19.70 7.60
N VAL A 158 4.22 -18.52 8.09
CA VAL A 158 4.58 -17.34 7.28
C VAL A 158 5.91 -16.81 7.77
N TYR A 159 6.88 -16.81 6.88
CA TYR A 159 8.26 -16.42 7.14
C TYR A 159 8.48 -14.95 6.82
N SER A 160 9.27 -14.27 7.63
CA SER A 160 9.63 -12.87 7.37
C SER A 160 10.38 -12.74 6.05
N PRO A 161 9.94 -11.87 5.12
CA PRO A 161 10.61 -11.64 3.84
C PRO A 161 12.08 -11.27 4.00
N ARG A 162 12.40 -10.42 4.98
CA ARG A 162 13.77 -9.99 5.26
C ARG A 162 14.66 -11.15 5.64
N SER A 163 14.17 -12.03 6.51
CA SER A 163 14.93 -13.20 6.98
C SER A 163 15.20 -14.17 5.84
N VAL A 164 14.15 -14.54 5.10
CA VAL A 164 14.26 -15.47 3.96
C VAL A 164 15.19 -14.91 2.89
N VAL A 165 15.01 -13.68 2.47
CA VAL A 165 15.86 -13.06 1.44
C VAL A 165 17.32 -12.96 1.89
N SER A 166 17.56 -12.63 3.16
CA SER A 166 18.93 -12.56 3.69
C SER A 166 19.59 -13.94 3.72
N CYS A 167 18.87 -14.95 4.20
CA CYS A 167 19.32 -16.32 4.23
C CYS A 167 19.72 -16.82 2.82
N MET A 168 18.82 -16.67 1.85
CA MET A 168 19.05 -17.11 0.46
C MET A 168 20.19 -16.33 -0.21
N ARG A 169 20.33 -15.04 0.06
CA ARG A 169 21.36 -14.17 -0.53
C ARG A 169 22.74 -14.47 -0.02
N PHE A 170 22.89 -14.74 1.26
CA PHE A 170 24.19 -14.91 1.90
C PHE A 170 24.58 -16.38 2.10
N GLY A 171 23.65 -17.32 1.88
CA GLY A 171 23.88 -18.75 2.10
C GLY A 171 24.21 -19.07 3.56
N LYS A 172 23.63 -18.31 4.49
CA LYS A 172 23.85 -18.44 5.94
C LYS A 172 22.51 -18.32 6.65
N ILE A 173 22.35 -19.15 7.65
CA ILE A 173 21.23 -19.16 8.58
C ILE A 173 21.61 -18.39 9.82
#